data_3e18310983aee86aa5cc0d3d531fd1ce
#
_entry.id   3e18310983aee86aa5cc0d3d531fd1ce
#
_cell.length_a   1.000
_cell.length_b   1.000
_cell.length_c   1.000
_cell.angle_alpha   90.00
_cell.angle_beta   90.00
_cell.angle_gamma   90.00
#
_symmetry.space_group_name_H-M   'P 1'
#
loop_
_entity.id
_entity.type
_entity.pdbx_description
1 polymer ?
#
loop_
_entity_poly.entity_id
_entity_poly.type
_entity_poly.pdbx_seq_one_letter_code
_entity_poly.pdbx_strand_id
1 'polypeptide(L)'
;QGNDIGIYVVFILVFLTYLIPVGFVGYWAIKIVGYMVKNNKQGSIRKSTTKQSLCFKNILDSRNKRIAVWIIGILLCIYAAFKVCTYNISLSKIKDRNTESIELSQSLKGRIQKETQGMDKAAVIDYSVKLTAKLLTFSATQGKLGDNKKSKANCVGYARLCASICNYGFRQNHIQAKAKPVVGYVYLWNINLCKLISHNTSGRLSLFTKDHDFVDIDGKFVDPCIYDILNVEAKQK
;
A
#
# COMPACT_ATOMS: atom_id res chain seq x y z
N GLN A 1 16.81 -18.20 -22.83
CA GLN A 1 16.11 -17.34 -23.84
C GLN A 1 14.57 -17.28 -23.66
N GLY A 2 13.95 -17.96 -22.69
CA GLY A 2 12.49 -18.00 -22.52
C GLY A 2 11.87 -16.97 -21.58
N ASN A 3 12.65 -16.24 -20.80
CA ASN A 3 12.12 -15.35 -19.74
C ASN A 3 11.84 -13.91 -20.18
N ASP A 4 12.36 -13.48 -21.31
CA ASP A 4 12.22 -12.08 -21.77
C ASP A 4 10.81 -11.78 -22.28
N ILE A 5 10.14 -12.76 -22.89
CA ILE A 5 8.77 -12.60 -23.42
C ILE A 5 7.77 -12.29 -22.29
N GLY A 6 7.91 -12.93 -21.12
CA GLY A 6 7.04 -12.69 -19.96
C GLY A 6 7.13 -11.26 -19.43
N ILE A 7 8.32 -10.68 -19.44
CA ILE A 7 8.57 -9.29 -18.97
C ILE A 7 7.91 -8.30 -19.94
N TYR A 8 8.07 -8.49 -21.23
CA TYR A 8 7.44 -7.64 -22.25
C TYR A 8 5.91 -7.73 -22.22
N VAL A 9 5.35 -8.92 -22.01
CA VAL A 9 3.88 -9.10 -21.87
C VAL A 9 3.37 -8.35 -20.63
N VAL A 10 4.07 -8.40 -19.51
CA VAL A 10 3.69 -7.65 -18.30
C VAL A 10 3.81 -6.15 -18.51
N PHE A 11 4.90 -5.67 -19.13
CA PHE A 11 5.04 -4.26 -19.49
C PHE A 11 3.94 -3.79 -20.45
N ILE A 12 3.61 -4.59 -21.44
CA ILE A 12 2.51 -4.32 -22.38
C ILE A 12 1.17 -4.28 -21.65
N LEU A 13 0.89 -5.22 -20.75
CA LEU A 13 -0.35 -5.24 -19.96
C LEU A 13 -0.43 -4.06 -19.01
N VAL A 14 0.66 -3.69 -18.32
CA VAL A 14 0.73 -2.49 -17.49
C VAL A 14 0.57 -1.24 -18.36
N PHE A 15 1.23 -1.18 -19.50
CA PHE A 15 1.10 -0.07 -20.47
C PHE A 15 -0.34 0.06 -20.98
N LEU A 16 -0.96 -1.05 -21.40
CA LEU A 16 -2.34 -1.07 -21.91
C LEU A 16 -3.37 -0.77 -20.82
N THR A 17 -3.17 -1.26 -19.61
CA THR A 17 -4.14 -1.08 -18.50
C THR A 17 -4.01 0.26 -17.78
N TYR A 18 -2.84 0.88 -17.79
CA TYR A 18 -2.58 2.12 -17.05
C TYR A 18 -2.28 3.32 -17.93
N LEU A 19 -1.42 3.20 -18.93
CA LEU A 19 -1.00 4.33 -19.75
C LEU A 19 -2.02 4.69 -20.83
N ILE A 20 -2.72 3.71 -21.41
CA ILE A 20 -3.78 4.02 -22.38
C ILE A 20 -4.96 4.75 -21.71
N PRO A 21 -5.54 4.27 -20.58
CA PRO A 21 -6.58 5.03 -19.89
C PRO A 21 -6.12 6.39 -19.42
N VAL A 22 -4.90 6.52 -18.87
CA VAL A 22 -4.33 7.82 -18.45
C VAL A 22 -4.13 8.75 -19.64
N GLY A 23 -3.59 8.24 -20.75
CA GLY A 23 -3.43 8.98 -21.99
C GLY A 23 -4.77 9.41 -22.60
N PHE A 24 -5.76 8.51 -22.59
CA PHE A 24 -7.12 8.77 -23.07
C PHE A 24 -7.81 9.85 -22.20
N VAL A 25 -7.71 9.74 -20.89
CA VAL A 25 -8.24 10.73 -19.93
C VAL A 25 -7.53 12.09 -20.10
N GLY A 26 -6.20 12.09 -20.23
CA GLY A 26 -5.42 13.29 -20.49
C GLY A 26 -5.81 13.98 -21.82
N TYR A 27 -5.95 13.18 -22.88
CA TYR A 27 -6.42 13.68 -24.20
C TYR A 27 -7.80 14.33 -24.12
N TRP A 28 -8.76 13.65 -23.45
CA TRP A 28 -10.11 14.18 -23.28
C TRP A 28 -10.15 15.40 -22.36
N ALA A 29 -9.34 15.44 -21.30
CA ALA A 29 -9.21 16.61 -20.44
C ALA A 29 -8.70 17.81 -21.21
N ILE A 30 -7.65 17.66 -22.03
CA ILE A 30 -7.11 18.73 -22.89
C ILE A 30 -8.17 19.18 -23.91
N LYS A 31 -8.91 18.25 -24.53
CA LYS A 31 -9.97 18.55 -25.48
C LYS A 31 -11.12 19.33 -24.83
N ILE A 32 -11.51 18.95 -23.61
CA ILE A 32 -12.54 19.64 -22.82
C ILE A 32 -12.08 21.05 -22.45
N VAL A 33 -10.84 21.21 -21.97
CA VAL A 33 -10.26 22.53 -21.65
C VAL A 33 -10.18 23.40 -22.92
N GLY A 34 -9.70 22.84 -24.03
CA GLY A 34 -9.64 23.53 -25.30
C GLY A 34 -11.03 24.01 -25.81
N TYR A 35 -12.05 23.16 -25.65
CA TYR A 35 -13.43 23.49 -25.98
C TYR A 35 -13.99 24.61 -25.07
N MET A 36 -13.63 24.58 -23.78
CA MET A 36 -14.00 25.61 -22.80
C MET A 36 -13.39 26.97 -23.14
N VAL A 37 -12.09 26.99 -23.48
CA VAL A 37 -11.37 28.21 -23.86
C VAL A 37 -11.93 28.82 -25.16
N LYS A 38 -12.24 27.96 -26.14
CA LYS A 38 -12.81 28.42 -27.45
C LYS A 38 -14.20 29.04 -27.28
N ASN A 39 -15.05 28.45 -26.44
CA ASN A 39 -16.40 28.99 -26.18
C ASN A 39 -16.39 30.29 -25.34
N ASN A 40 -15.39 30.46 -24.47
CA ASN A 40 -15.23 31.70 -23.70
C ASN A 40 -14.82 32.91 -24.59
N LYS A 41 -14.06 32.65 -25.68
CA LYS A 41 -13.70 33.73 -26.64
C LYS A 41 -14.87 34.18 -27.52
N GLN A 42 -15.85 33.31 -27.76
CA GLN A 42 -17.05 33.70 -28.55
C GLN A 42 -18.14 34.42 -27.73
N GLY A 43 -18.10 34.32 -26.39
CA GLY A 43 -19.06 34.97 -25.48
C GLY A 43 -18.80 36.46 -25.22
N SER A 44 -17.67 36.99 -25.71
CA SER A 44 -17.28 38.41 -25.43
C SER A 44 -17.94 39.46 -26.33
N ILE A 45 -18.78 39.08 -27.30
CA ILE A 45 -19.42 40.01 -28.23
C ILE A 45 -20.93 39.80 -28.20
N ARG A 46 -21.59 40.03 -27.08
CA ARG A 46 -23.01 40.39 -27.02
C ARG A 46 -23.40 40.90 -25.64
N LYS A 47 -23.31 42.21 -25.44
CA LYS A 47 -24.07 42.89 -24.38
C LYS A 47 -25.52 42.92 -24.80
N SER A 48 -26.40 42.17 -24.09
CA SER A 48 -27.84 42.41 -24.11
C SER A 48 -28.50 41.70 -22.94
N THR A 49 -29.05 42.48 -22.04
CA THR A 49 -30.22 42.34 -21.20
C THR A 49 -30.29 41.21 -20.13
N THR A 50 -30.58 41.67 -18.95
CA THR A 50 -30.66 41.14 -17.58
C THR A 50 -31.40 39.79 -17.35
N LYS A 51 -32.07 39.20 -18.32
CA LYS A 51 -32.71 37.85 -18.19
C LYS A 51 -31.82 36.66 -18.55
N GLN A 52 -30.70 36.90 -19.22
CA GLN A 52 -29.75 35.81 -19.60
C GLN A 52 -28.81 35.38 -18.47
N SER A 53 -28.65 36.17 -17.40
CA SER A 53 -27.69 35.86 -16.32
C SER A 53 -28.12 34.67 -15.48
N LEU A 54 -29.42 34.45 -15.28
CA LEU A 54 -29.95 33.30 -14.49
C LEU A 54 -29.83 31.97 -15.26
N CYS A 55 -30.05 31.99 -16.56
CA CYS A 55 -29.93 30.79 -17.40
C CYS A 55 -28.47 30.36 -17.53
N PHE A 56 -27.53 31.30 -17.63
CA PHE A 56 -26.09 31.04 -17.73
C PHE A 56 -25.52 30.43 -16.41
N LYS A 57 -26.01 30.94 -15.26
CA LYS A 57 -25.59 30.42 -13.94
C LYS A 57 -26.03 28.95 -13.73
N ASN A 58 -27.23 28.60 -14.20
CA ASN A 58 -27.73 27.22 -14.13
C ASN A 58 -27.01 26.28 -15.11
N ILE A 59 -26.61 26.74 -16.30
CA ILE A 59 -25.85 25.96 -17.27
C ILE A 59 -24.40 25.71 -16.77
N LEU A 60 -23.78 26.72 -16.16
CA LEU A 60 -22.45 26.61 -15.57
C LEU A 60 -22.46 25.65 -14.38
N ASP A 61 -23.50 25.69 -13.53
CA ASP A 61 -23.67 24.81 -12.39
C ASP A 61 -23.87 23.34 -12.83
N SER A 62 -24.68 23.09 -13.85
CA SER A 62 -24.88 21.74 -14.40
C SER A 62 -23.62 21.15 -15.04
N ARG A 63 -22.77 21.97 -15.64
CA ARG A 63 -21.52 21.58 -16.28
C ARG A 63 -20.46 21.24 -15.23
N ASN A 64 -20.34 22.04 -14.19
CA ASN A 64 -19.43 21.78 -13.08
C ASN A 64 -19.82 20.50 -12.33
N LYS A 65 -21.11 20.24 -12.15
CA LYS A 65 -21.62 18.98 -11.57
C LYS A 65 -21.21 17.76 -12.43
N ARG A 66 -21.35 17.86 -13.77
CA ARG A 66 -20.92 16.78 -14.67
C ARG A 66 -19.41 16.54 -14.60
N ILE A 67 -18.60 17.58 -14.58
CA ILE A 67 -17.15 17.46 -14.43
C ILE A 67 -16.79 16.80 -13.09
N ALA A 68 -17.42 17.24 -11.99
CA ALA A 68 -17.22 16.63 -10.67
C ALA A 68 -17.56 15.14 -10.65
N VAL A 69 -18.67 14.73 -11.27
CA VAL A 69 -19.07 13.32 -11.39
C VAL A 69 -18.02 12.51 -12.16
N TRP A 70 -17.50 13.04 -13.27
CA TRP A 70 -16.45 12.37 -14.03
C TRP A 70 -15.14 12.23 -13.24
N ILE A 71 -14.71 13.27 -12.52
CA ILE A 71 -13.53 13.22 -11.66
C ILE A 71 -13.70 12.15 -10.56
N ILE A 72 -14.86 12.13 -9.89
CA ILE A 72 -15.16 11.12 -8.88
C ILE A 72 -15.15 9.72 -9.48
N GLY A 73 -15.76 9.53 -10.66
CA GLY A 73 -15.75 8.25 -11.37
C GLY A 73 -14.33 7.75 -11.67
N ILE A 74 -13.45 8.63 -12.17
CA ILE A 74 -12.05 8.31 -12.44
C ILE A 74 -11.30 7.92 -11.16
N LEU A 75 -11.48 8.68 -10.09
CA LEU A 75 -10.85 8.39 -8.80
C LEU A 75 -11.30 7.04 -8.23
N LEU A 76 -12.59 6.71 -8.37
CA LEU A 76 -13.13 5.40 -7.97
C LEU A 76 -12.54 4.27 -8.82
N CYS A 77 -12.38 4.44 -10.12
CA CYS A 77 -11.73 3.45 -11.00
C CYS A 77 -10.26 3.24 -10.60
N ILE A 78 -9.51 4.32 -10.34
CA ILE A 78 -8.13 4.24 -9.89
C ILE A 78 -8.04 3.51 -8.54
N TYR A 79 -8.93 3.83 -7.60
CA TYR A 79 -9.00 3.17 -6.30
C TYR A 79 -9.34 1.68 -6.44
N ALA A 80 -10.31 1.32 -7.27
CA ALA A 80 -10.67 -0.07 -7.54
C ALA A 80 -9.51 -0.85 -8.17
N ALA A 81 -8.83 -0.27 -9.17
CA ALA A 81 -7.65 -0.86 -9.79
C ALA A 81 -6.52 -1.08 -8.76
N PHE A 82 -6.26 -0.08 -7.89
CA PHE A 82 -5.30 -0.21 -6.81
C PHE A 82 -5.65 -1.35 -5.85
N LYS A 83 -6.92 -1.46 -5.44
CA LYS A 83 -7.39 -2.55 -4.56
C LYS A 83 -7.25 -3.92 -5.22
N VAL A 84 -7.59 -4.07 -6.50
CA VAL A 84 -7.40 -5.32 -7.24
C VAL A 84 -5.92 -5.70 -7.31
N CYS A 85 -5.03 -4.74 -7.56
CA CYS A 85 -3.59 -4.99 -7.55
C CYS A 85 -3.10 -5.43 -6.18
N THR A 86 -3.42 -4.68 -5.13
CA THR A 86 -2.92 -4.96 -3.77
C THR A 86 -3.50 -6.24 -3.16
N TYR A 87 -4.71 -6.63 -3.55
CA TYR A 87 -5.34 -7.88 -3.12
C TYR A 87 -4.59 -9.14 -3.57
N ASN A 88 -3.78 -9.05 -4.62
CA ASN A 88 -2.99 -10.15 -5.17
C ASN A 88 -1.52 -10.15 -4.73
N ILE A 89 -1.22 -9.46 -3.63
CA ILE A 89 0.10 -9.55 -2.99
C ILE A 89 0.19 -10.86 -2.22
N SER A 90 1.26 -11.63 -2.47
CA SER A 90 1.53 -12.88 -1.75
C SER A 90 3.00 -12.99 -1.33
N LEU A 91 3.25 -13.79 -0.31
CA LEU A 91 4.54 -14.00 0.31
C LEU A 91 4.99 -15.44 0.14
N SER A 92 6.28 -15.64 -0.09
CA SER A 92 6.90 -16.97 -0.14
C SER A 92 8.16 -16.96 0.70
N LYS A 93 8.21 -17.84 1.70
CA LYS A 93 9.33 -17.99 2.62
C LYS A 93 10.51 -18.67 1.93
N ILE A 94 11.72 -18.16 2.18
CA ILE A 94 12.99 -18.79 1.78
C ILE A 94 13.62 -19.50 2.98
N LYS A 95 13.73 -18.78 4.11
CA LYS A 95 14.41 -19.28 5.33
C LYS A 95 13.96 -18.53 6.57
N ASP A 96 14.19 -19.11 7.72
CA ASP A 96 14.04 -18.43 9.01
C ASP A 96 15.13 -17.35 9.16
N ARG A 97 14.76 -16.22 9.73
CA ARG A 97 15.72 -15.19 10.12
C ARG A 97 16.28 -15.56 11.50
N ASN A 98 17.56 -15.91 11.55
CA ASN A 98 18.22 -16.14 12.83
C ASN A 98 18.57 -14.80 13.48
N THR A 99 17.58 -14.16 14.09
CA THR A 99 17.73 -12.86 14.76
C THR A 99 17.15 -12.93 16.16
N GLU A 100 17.79 -12.25 17.09
CA GLU A 100 17.27 -12.09 18.45
C GLU A 100 15.94 -11.35 18.45
N SER A 101 15.05 -11.75 19.37
CA SER A 101 13.80 -11.05 19.62
C SER A 101 14.09 -9.62 20.12
N ILE A 102 13.24 -8.68 19.74
CA ILE A 102 13.32 -7.32 20.30
C ILE A 102 12.76 -7.38 21.72
N GLU A 103 13.53 -6.88 22.67
CA GLU A 103 13.04 -6.69 24.03
C GLU A 103 12.00 -5.55 24.06
N LEU A 104 10.80 -5.87 24.55
CA LEU A 104 9.71 -4.91 24.67
C LEU A 104 9.86 -4.15 26.01
N SER A 105 9.65 -2.85 25.99
CA SER A 105 9.63 -2.05 27.22
C SER A 105 8.48 -2.46 28.15
N GLN A 106 8.60 -2.15 29.43
CA GLN A 106 7.55 -2.47 30.40
C GLN A 106 6.23 -1.75 30.09
N SER A 107 6.30 -0.51 29.61
CA SER A 107 5.11 0.26 29.21
C SER A 107 4.38 -0.41 28.03
N LEU A 108 5.14 -0.88 27.02
CA LEU A 108 4.60 -1.58 25.88
C LEU A 108 4.03 -2.95 26.26
N LYS A 109 4.73 -3.71 27.14
CA LYS A 109 4.22 -4.97 27.68
C LYS A 109 2.88 -4.78 28.41
N GLY A 110 2.76 -3.79 29.29
CA GLY A 110 1.53 -3.47 30.00
C GLY A 110 0.37 -3.10 29.05
N ARG A 111 0.69 -2.33 28.00
CA ARG A 111 -0.27 -1.99 26.98
C ARG A 111 -0.75 -3.20 26.21
N ILE A 112 0.16 -4.06 25.73
CA ILE A 112 -0.21 -5.30 25.00
C ILE A 112 -1.07 -6.19 25.90
N GLN A 113 -0.67 -6.42 27.16
CA GLN A 113 -1.42 -7.23 28.10
C GLN A 113 -2.86 -6.71 28.27
N LYS A 114 -3.05 -5.41 28.46
CA LYS A 114 -4.36 -4.79 28.64
C LYS A 114 -5.20 -4.88 27.36
N GLU A 115 -4.62 -4.57 26.21
CA GLU A 115 -5.36 -4.44 24.95
C GLU A 115 -5.62 -5.80 24.29
N THR A 116 -4.85 -6.87 24.62
CA THR A 116 -5.06 -8.21 24.05
C THR A 116 -5.75 -9.19 24.99
N GLN A 117 -6.15 -8.79 26.19
CA GLN A 117 -6.77 -9.66 27.19
C GLN A 117 -8.02 -10.35 26.61
N GLY A 118 -8.05 -11.69 26.65
CA GLY A 118 -9.16 -12.51 26.17
C GLY A 118 -9.25 -12.64 24.64
N MET A 119 -8.28 -12.10 23.89
CA MET A 119 -8.25 -12.24 22.43
C MET A 119 -7.86 -13.66 22.01
N ASP A 120 -8.45 -14.12 20.91
CA ASP A 120 -8.02 -15.33 20.23
C ASP A 120 -6.73 -15.10 19.42
N LYS A 121 -6.20 -16.18 18.81
CA LYS A 121 -4.97 -16.13 18.00
C LYS A 121 -5.06 -15.12 16.86
N ALA A 122 -6.19 -15.06 16.15
CA ALA A 122 -6.35 -14.19 14.98
C ALA A 122 -6.41 -12.72 15.40
N ALA A 123 -7.12 -12.39 16.47
CA ALA A 123 -7.21 -11.06 17.02
C ALA A 123 -5.86 -10.55 17.56
N VAL A 124 -5.07 -11.40 18.24
CA VAL A 124 -3.71 -11.03 18.68
C VAL A 124 -2.80 -10.74 17.50
N ILE A 125 -2.88 -11.51 16.42
CA ILE A 125 -2.09 -11.30 15.20
C ILE A 125 -2.46 -9.94 14.58
N ASP A 126 -3.74 -9.70 14.33
CA ASP A 126 -4.24 -8.45 13.75
C ASP A 126 -3.84 -7.22 14.59
N TYR A 127 -4.03 -7.31 15.91
CA TYR A 127 -3.59 -6.29 16.84
C TYR A 127 -2.08 -6.02 16.71
N SER A 128 -1.26 -7.08 16.66
CA SER A 128 0.20 -6.97 16.59
C SER A 128 0.68 -6.29 15.31
N VAL A 129 0.08 -6.63 14.17
CA VAL A 129 0.35 -5.99 12.88
C VAL A 129 0.01 -4.50 12.93
N LYS A 130 -1.19 -4.16 13.42
CA LYS A 130 -1.67 -2.78 13.54
C LYS A 130 -0.85 -1.96 14.53
N LEU A 131 -0.48 -2.56 15.66
CA LEU A 131 0.36 -1.88 16.65
C LEU A 131 1.76 -1.62 16.10
N THR A 132 2.36 -2.60 15.40
CA THR A 132 3.66 -2.42 14.75
C THR A 132 3.64 -1.27 13.75
N ALA A 133 2.63 -1.19 12.88
CA ALA A 133 2.44 -0.10 11.93
C ALA A 133 2.24 1.27 12.63
N LYS A 134 1.65 1.30 13.82
CA LYS A 134 1.53 2.54 14.62
C LYS A 134 2.85 2.98 15.23
N LEU A 135 3.71 2.05 15.63
CA LEU A 135 4.98 2.32 16.32
C LEU A 135 6.13 2.61 15.36
N LEU A 136 6.04 2.17 14.12
CA LEU A 136 7.11 2.31 13.13
C LEU A 136 6.71 3.21 11.96
N THR A 137 7.74 3.75 11.30
CA THR A 137 7.65 4.39 9.98
C THR A 137 8.71 3.78 9.09
N PHE A 138 8.33 3.36 7.89
CA PHE A 138 9.26 2.73 6.96
C PHE A 138 10.43 3.64 6.61
N SER A 139 11.63 3.10 6.69
CA SER A 139 12.88 3.77 6.34
C SER A 139 13.91 2.73 5.91
N ALA A 140 14.76 3.09 4.95
CA ALA A 140 15.89 2.26 4.54
C ALA A 140 16.88 1.97 5.67
N THR A 141 16.93 2.84 6.68
CA THR A 141 17.83 2.72 7.84
C THR A 141 17.03 2.41 9.08
N GLN A 142 17.55 1.49 9.89
CA GLN A 142 16.94 1.17 11.19
C GLN A 142 17.35 2.22 12.22
N GLY A 143 16.36 2.87 12.85
CA GLY A 143 16.55 3.74 14.01
C GLY A 143 16.42 2.98 15.33
N LYS A 144 16.68 3.66 16.45
CA LYS A 144 16.37 3.10 17.78
C LYS A 144 14.85 3.03 17.94
N LEU A 145 14.37 1.87 18.39
CA LEU A 145 12.96 1.69 18.75
C LEU A 145 12.69 2.48 20.04
N GLY A 146 11.71 3.37 19.98
CA GLY A 146 11.28 4.17 21.13
C GLY A 146 9.78 4.01 21.39
N ASP A 147 9.38 4.14 22.66
CA ASP A 147 7.99 3.86 23.08
C ASP A 147 6.99 4.97 22.73
N ASN A 148 7.48 6.22 22.56
CA ASN A 148 6.61 7.40 22.52
C ASN A 148 6.61 8.16 21.18
N LYS A 149 7.43 7.76 20.22
CA LYS A 149 7.49 8.34 18.86
C LYS A 149 7.63 7.24 17.83
N LYS A 150 7.04 7.45 16.66
CA LYS A 150 7.26 6.54 15.53
C LYS A 150 8.76 6.41 15.23
N SER A 151 9.27 5.21 15.38
CA SER A 151 10.67 4.90 15.12
C SER A 151 10.87 4.51 13.66
N LYS A 152 12.01 4.89 13.07
CA LYS A 152 12.34 4.49 11.70
C LYS A 152 12.81 3.03 11.67
N ALA A 153 12.23 2.21 10.79
CA ALA A 153 12.64 0.82 10.61
C ALA A 153 12.48 0.36 9.16
N ASN A 154 13.30 -0.61 8.75
CA ASN A 154 13.13 -1.37 7.51
C ASN A 154 12.27 -2.62 7.76
N CYS A 155 12.06 -3.45 6.73
CA CYS A 155 11.26 -4.69 6.84
C CYS A 155 11.74 -5.62 7.97
N VAL A 156 13.05 -5.70 8.21
CA VAL A 156 13.62 -6.50 9.32
C VAL A 156 13.12 -6.01 10.68
N GLY A 157 13.16 -4.68 10.90
CA GLY A 157 12.66 -4.07 12.13
C GLY A 157 11.16 -4.28 12.34
N TYR A 158 10.37 -4.15 11.27
CA TYR A 158 8.94 -4.43 11.30
C TYR A 158 8.65 -5.88 11.67
N ALA A 159 9.29 -6.85 11.00
CA ALA A 159 9.10 -8.28 11.27
C ALA A 159 9.49 -8.66 12.70
N ARG A 160 10.64 -8.17 13.18
CA ARG A 160 11.12 -8.46 14.54
C ARG A 160 10.20 -7.89 15.61
N LEU A 161 9.77 -6.64 15.48
CA LEU A 161 8.86 -6.02 16.45
C LEU A 161 7.50 -6.72 16.46
N CYS A 162 6.93 -6.98 15.31
CA CYS A 162 5.65 -7.68 15.19
C CYS A 162 5.72 -9.08 15.82
N ALA A 163 6.77 -9.86 15.53
CA ALA A 163 6.96 -11.17 16.13
C ALA A 163 7.09 -11.10 17.67
N SER A 164 7.79 -10.09 18.20
CA SER A 164 7.93 -9.90 19.65
C SER A 164 6.59 -9.55 20.31
N ILE A 165 5.78 -8.67 19.68
CA ILE A 165 4.44 -8.31 20.16
C ILE A 165 3.51 -9.52 20.12
N CYS A 166 3.46 -10.28 19.00
CA CYS A 166 2.68 -11.51 18.87
C CYS A 166 3.03 -12.51 19.98
N ASN A 167 4.32 -12.83 20.13
CA ASN A 167 4.77 -13.82 21.11
C ASN A 167 4.45 -13.39 22.54
N TYR A 168 4.50 -12.09 22.85
CA TYR A 168 4.10 -11.60 24.16
C TYR A 168 2.58 -11.73 24.34
N GLY A 169 1.77 -11.29 23.37
CA GLY A 169 0.31 -11.43 23.42
C GLY A 169 -0.16 -12.88 23.49
N PHE A 170 0.48 -13.79 22.76
CA PHE A 170 0.19 -15.24 22.84
C PHE A 170 0.43 -15.78 24.25
N ARG A 171 1.55 -15.46 24.88
CA ARG A 171 1.83 -15.88 26.27
C ARG A 171 0.81 -15.36 27.25
N GLN A 172 0.40 -14.07 27.14
CA GLN A 172 -0.60 -13.47 28.03
C GLN A 172 -1.98 -14.14 27.92
N ASN A 173 -2.32 -14.65 26.76
CA ASN A 173 -3.61 -15.30 26.48
C ASN A 173 -3.52 -16.84 26.45
N HIS A 174 -2.42 -17.43 26.91
CA HIS A 174 -2.21 -18.88 26.92
C HIS A 174 -2.36 -19.55 25.55
N ILE A 175 -2.09 -18.82 24.46
CA ILE A 175 -2.20 -19.31 23.08
C ILE A 175 -0.94 -20.08 22.72
N GLN A 176 -1.11 -21.33 22.29
CA GLN A 176 -0.02 -22.21 21.82
C GLN A 176 0.33 -21.85 20.37
N ALA A 177 1.05 -20.75 20.18
CA ALA A 177 1.51 -20.29 18.90
C ALA A 177 2.86 -19.59 19.01
N LYS A 178 3.64 -19.58 17.91
CA LYS A 178 4.95 -18.93 17.86
C LYS A 178 5.11 -18.10 16.61
N ALA A 179 5.38 -16.81 16.77
CA ALA A 179 5.72 -15.91 15.70
C ALA A 179 7.25 -15.84 15.49
N LYS A 180 7.72 -15.98 14.26
CA LYS A 180 9.13 -15.96 13.89
C LYS A 180 9.36 -14.98 12.73
N PRO A 181 10.36 -14.09 12.80
CA PRO A 181 10.78 -13.33 11.61
C PRO A 181 11.37 -14.31 10.58
N VAL A 182 10.99 -14.12 9.33
CA VAL A 182 11.45 -14.93 8.20
C VAL A 182 11.83 -14.06 7.02
N VAL A 183 12.66 -14.60 6.14
CA VAL A 183 13.09 -13.98 4.90
C VAL A 183 12.39 -14.65 3.75
N GLY A 184 11.89 -13.85 2.81
CA GLY A 184 11.26 -14.38 1.62
C GLY A 184 11.16 -13.40 0.46
N TYR A 185 10.25 -13.69 -0.42
CA TYR A 185 9.94 -12.85 -1.59
C TYR A 185 8.50 -12.35 -1.54
N VAL A 186 8.31 -11.15 -2.06
CA VAL A 186 7.00 -10.56 -2.30
C VAL A 186 6.62 -10.78 -3.76
N TYR A 187 5.41 -11.24 -3.98
CA TYR A 187 4.85 -11.45 -5.31
C TYR A 187 3.62 -10.57 -5.52
N LEU A 188 3.49 -10.05 -6.72
CA LEU A 188 2.27 -9.42 -7.22
C LEU A 188 1.81 -10.23 -8.45
N TRP A 189 0.62 -10.84 -8.38
CA TRP A 189 0.12 -11.75 -9.44
C TRP A 189 1.15 -12.79 -9.89
N ASN A 190 1.81 -13.46 -8.96
CA ASN A 190 2.89 -14.42 -9.22
C ASN A 190 4.21 -13.83 -9.78
N ILE A 191 4.31 -12.53 -9.99
CA ILE A 191 5.55 -11.86 -10.38
C ILE A 191 6.36 -11.58 -9.13
N ASN A 192 7.59 -12.09 -9.07
CA ASN A 192 8.51 -11.82 -7.97
C ASN A 192 9.01 -10.38 -8.03
N LEU A 193 8.47 -9.51 -7.17
CA LEU A 193 8.83 -8.10 -7.13
C LEU A 193 10.29 -7.88 -6.72
N CYS A 194 10.82 -8.71 -5.82
CA CYS A 194 12.21 -8.61 -5.38
C CYS A 194 13.18 -8.85 -6.54
N LYS A 195 12.91 -9.85 -7.39
CA LYS A 195 13.73 -10.12 -8.59
C LYS A 195 13.56 -9.02 -9.66
N LEU A 196 12.34 -8.54 -9.86
CA LEU A 196 12.06 -7.50 -10.85
C LEU A 196 12.80 -6.20 -10.53
N ILE A 197 12.79 -5.79 -9.26
CA ILE A 197 13.43 -4.54 -8.83
C ILE A 197 14.95 -4.71 -8.74
N SER A 198 15.44 -5.86 -8.26
CA SER A 198 16.89 -6.11 -8.11
C SER A 198 17.64 -6.12 -9.45
N HIS A 199 16.99 -6.48 -10.55
CA HIS A 199 17.60 -6.52 -11.87
C HIS A 199 17.86 -5.12 -12.45
N ASN A 200 17.09 -4.12 -12.02
CA ASN A 200 17.12 -2.76 -12.60
C ASN A 200 17.77 -1.71 -11.70
N THR A 201 18.24 -2.09 -10.50
CA THR A 201 18.82 -1.14 -9.55
C THR A 201 20.25 -1.49 -9.21
N SER A 202 21.18 -0.65 -9.63
CA SER A 202 22.56 -0.63 -9.13
C SER A 202 22.64 0.29 -7.91
N GLY A 203 23.39 -0.12 -6.87
CA GLY A 203 23.66 0.69 -5.71
C GLY A 203 22.77 0.44 -4.48
N ARG A 204 22.50 1.48 -3.68
CA ARG A 204 21.84 1.35 -2.36
C ARG A 204 20.41 0.74 -2.42
N LEU A 205 19.67 0.93 -3.50
CA LEU A 205 18.36 0.32 -3.68
C LEU A 205 18.44 -1.22 -3.82
N SER A 206 19.52 -1.76 -4.37
CA SER A 206 19.68 -3.21 -4.54
C SER A 206 19.70 -3.98 -3.22
N LEU A 207 20.09 -3.33 -2.12
CA LEU A 207 20.09 -3.92 -0.78
C LEU A 207 18.67 -4.14 -0.22
N PHE A 208 17.69 -3.34 -0.69
CA PHE A 208 16.30 -3.42 -0.21
C PHE A 208 15.41 -4.32 -1.05
N THR A 209 15.91 -4.78 -2.19
CA THR A 209 15.10 -5.46 -3.19
C THR A 209 15.45 -6.94 -3.38
N LYS A 210 16.53 -7.42 -2.74
CA LYS A 210 16.97 -8.82 -2.88
C LYS A 210 16.05 -9.80 -2.15
N ASP A 211 15.57 -9.42 -0.99
CA ASP A 211 14.70 -10.20 -0.13
C ASP A 211 13.82 -9.28 0.72
N HIS A 212 12.83 -9.83 1.39
CA HIS A 212 11.91 -9.11 2.23
C HIS A 212 11.66 -9.89 3.52
N ASP A 213 11.60 -9.18 4.65
CA ASP A 213 11.34 -9.77 5.94
C ASP A 213 9.87 -9.62 6.33
N PHE A 214 9.27 -10.70 6.79
CA PHE A 214 7.92 -10.77 7.31
C PHE A 214 7.83 -11.77 8.47
N VAL A 215 6.64 -12.07 8.99
CA VAL A 215 6.45 -12.94 10.14
C VAL A 215 5.74 -14.22 9.73
N ASP A 216 6.30 -15.36 10.13
CA ASP A 216 5.68 -16.67 10.04
C ASP A 216 5.08 -17.03 11.42
N ILE A 217 3.80 -17.34 11.44
CA ILE A 217 3.06 -17.74 12.64
C ILE A 217 2.39 -19.08 12.37
N ASP A 218 3.09 -20.16 12.71
CA ASP A 218 2.65 -21.53 12.47
C ASP A 218 2.20 -21.78 11.02
N GLY A 219 2.98 -21.29 10.05
CA GLY A 219 2.71 -21.40 8.62
C GLY A 219 1.84 -20.30 8.03
N LYS A 220 1.20 -19.44 8.83
CA LYS A 220 0.51 -18.23 8.33
C LYS A 220 1.50 -17.08 8.24
N PHE A 221 1.61 -16.46 7.07
CA PHE A 221 2.47 -15.29 6.86
C PHE A 221 1.71 -13.99 7.07
N VAL A 222 2.33 -13.06 7.79
CA VAL A 222 1.83 -11.70 7.98
C VAL A 222 2.95 -10.69 7.78
N ASP A 223 2.62 -9.57 7.16
CA ASP A 223 3.60 -8.55 6.82
C ASP A 223 3.18 -7.18 7.34
N PRO A 224 3.70 -6.76 8.50
CA PRO A 224 3.37 -5.47 9.08
C PRO A 224 3.93 -4.28 8.27
N CYS A 225 4.97 -4.50 7.46
CA CYS A 225 5.56 -3.46 6.61
C CYS A 225 4.65 -3.18 5.39
N ILE A 226 4.19 -4.22 4.69
CA ILE A 226 3.22 -4.08 3.60
C ILE A 226 1.90 -3.50 4.14
N TYR A 227 1.47 -3.94 5.31
CA TYR A 227 0.27 -3.39 5.95
C TYR A 227 0.40 -1.88 6.22
N ASP A 228 1.52 -1.41 6.77
CA ASP A 228 1.75 0.02 7.04
C ASP A 228 1.74 0.88 5.76
N ILE A 229 2.34 0.37 4.67
CA ILE A 229 2.49 1.12 3.41
C ILE A 229 1.22 1.10 2.57
N LEU A 230 0.56 -0.07 2.45
CA LEU A 230 -0.53 -0.30 1.50
C LEU A 230 -1.89 -0.51 2.16
N ASN A 231 -1.93 -0.67 3.48
CA ASN A 231 -3.13 -1.02 4.26
C ASN A 231 -3.83 -2.29 3.71
N VAL A 232 -3.04 -3.31 3.40
CA VAL A 232 -3.50 -4.62 2.91
C VAL A 232 -2.78 -5.76 3.60
N GLU A 233 -3.45 -6.89 3.73
CA GLU A 233 -2.86 -8.14 4.20
C GLU A 233 -2.33 -8.93 3.00
N ALA A 234 -1.06 -9.30 3.06
CA ALA A 234 -0.47 -10.18 2.05
C ALA A 234 -0.93 -11.62 2.29
N LYS A 235 -1.16 -12.36 1.21
CA LYS A 235 -1.55 -13.77 1.24
C LYS A 235 -0.31 -14.66 1.25
N GLN A 236 -0.48 -15.90 1.70
CA GLN A 236 0.51 -16.94 1.48
C GLN A 236 0.45 -17.41 0.02
N LYS A 237 1.62 -17.57 -0.59
CA LYS A 237 1.75 -18.11 -1.95
C LYS A 237 1.78 -19.63 -1.92
#